data_1d9e1ba14173b6c84374851bd5115df1
#
_entry.id   1d9e1ba14173b6c84374851bd5115df1
#
_cell.length_a   1.000
_cell.length_b   1.000
_cell.length_c   1.000
_cell.angle_alpha   90.00
_cell.angle_beta   90.00
_cell.angle_gamma   90.00
#
_symmetry.space_group_name_H-M   'P 1'
#
loop_
_entity.id
_entity.type
_entity.pdbx_description
1 polymer ?
#
loop_
_entity_poly.entity_id
_entity_poly.type
_entity_poly.pdbx_seq_one_letter_code
_entity_poly.pdbx_strand_id
1 'polypeptide(L)'
;MGSVLKHTIGRALAALLFLCVLASSSPAADYDALFRQASDLMATGDLEKAVTLLAQVPPPSTGEEGTAFVSSRMQIARIHASQEDAAKAMAACQEVLALYPDNSEALNFKAALREQAKPLWRTFLSDMVRFLPVLAKGALMTLLLVFCTMLISPLGGLLIALGRISTLRPLSGLCWFIIWFFRGTPLLLQLFFIYYGLPSLGITLAPITAAVIGLGLNYSAYLGEIIRGAIQSIDHGQMEAAKAIGMSYSQAMRRVIIPQTYKRLMPPIGNEFIALIKDTALVSTIAMVELMRAADQMFNTYFNVTALILAALIYLLLTTIFTFIFEKIEYRAGMYEHR
;
A
#
# COMPACT_ATOMS: atom_id res chain seq x y z
N MET A 1 -47.11 -53.59 65.68
CA MET A 1 -46.36 -53.92 64.42
C MET A 1 -46.46 -52.79 63.34
N GLY A 2 -47.16 -51.68 63.54
CA GLY A 2 -47.36 -50.67 62.52
C GLY A 2 -46.40 -49.46 62.57
N SER A 3 -45.64 -49.20 63.65
CA SER A 3 -44.76 -48.03 63.77
C SER A 3 -43.31 -48.22 63.23
N VAL A 4 -42.79 -49.47 63.34
CA VAL A 4 -41.45 -49.83 62.89
C VAL A 4 -41.35 -49.90 61.37
N LEU A 5 -42.44 -50.27 60.67
CA LEU A 5 -42.49 -50.36 59.23
C LEU A 5 -42.50 -48.96 58.54
N LYS A 6 -43.13 -47.95 59.17
CA LYS A 6 -43.14 -46.54 58.64
C LYS A 6 -41.79 -45.87 58.76
N HIS A 7 -41.01 -46.21 59.84
CA HIS A 7 -39.66 -45.58 59.98
C HIS A 7 -38.62 -46.19 59.04
N THR A 8 -38.77 -47.48 58.66
CA THR A 8 -37.85 -48.20 57.76
C THR A 8 -38.10 -47.76 56.30
N ILE A 9 -39.40 -47.60 55.92
CA ILE A 9 -39.76 -47.12 54.57
C ILE A 9 -39.38 -45.64 54.41
N GLY A 10 -39.54 -44.77 55.43
CA GLY A 10 -39.11 -43.36 55.36
C GLY A 10 -37.59 -43.19 55.21
N ARG A 11 -36.79 -44.06 55.88
CA ARG A 11 -35.34 -44.03 55.75
C ARG A 11 -34.85 -44.58 54.39
N ALA A 12 -35.52 -45.59 53.82
CA ALA A 12 -35.22 -46.12 52.51
C ALA A 12 -35.58 -45.10 51.40
N LEU A 13 -36.71 -44.37 51.55
CA LEU A 13 -37.10 -43.31 50.63
C LEU A 13 -36.15 -42.09 50.72
N ALA A 14 -35.72 -41.72 51.95
CA ALA A 14 -34.75 -40.63 52.14
C ALA A 14 -33.35 -41.02 51.60
N ALA A 15 -32.93 -42.29 51.74
CA ALA A 15 -31.69 -42.77 51.14
C ALA A 15 -31.76 -42.84 49.60
N LEU A 16 -32.92 -43.23 49.04
CA LEU A 16 -33.14 -43.18 47.59
C LEU A 16 -33.20 -41.75 47.03
N LEU A 17 -33.85 -40.82 47.73
CA LEU A 17 -33.82 -39.39 47.35
C LEU A 17 -32.43 -38.80 47.51
N PHE A 18 -31.65 -39.20 48.51
CA PHE A 18 -30.26 -38.75 48.66
C PHE A 18 -29.34 -39.33 47.60
N LEU A 19 -29.56 -40.58 47.16
CA LEU A 19 -28.89 -41.18 46.03
C LEU A 19 -29.31 -40.55 44.70
N CYS A 20 -30.58 -40.17 44.53
CA CYS A 20 -31.03 -39.42 43.33
C CYS A 20 -30.49 -37.97 43.29
N VAL A 21 -30.27 -37.33 44.43
CA VAL A 21 -29.68 -36.00 44.53
C VAL A 21 -28.15 -36.04 44.27
N LEU A 22 -27.48 -37.16 44.64
CA LEU A 22 -26.08 -37.37 44.31
C LEU A 22 -25.83 -37.82 42.85
N ALA A 23 -26.90 -38.33 42.18
CA ALA A 23 -26.82 -38.71 40.77
C ALA A 23 -27.19 -37.57 39.80
N SER A 24 -27.54 -36.39 40.29
CA SER A 24 -27.90 -35.21 39.49
C SER A 24 -26.93 -34.05 39.63
N SER A 25 -25.63 -34.32 39.98
CA SER A 25 -24.58 -33.35 39.63
C SER A 25 -24.36 -33.47 38.14
N SER A 26 -24.97 -32.57 37.40
CA SER A 26 -24.80 -32.44 35.96
C SER A 26 -23.32 -32.30 35.65
N PRO A 27 -22.74 -33.11 34.76
CA PRO A 27 -21.32 -32.98 34.36
C PRO A 27 -20.99 -31.55 33.81
N ALA A 28 -21.99 -30.78 33.40
CA ALA A 28 -21.84 -29.41 32.96
C ALA A 28 -21.32 -28.43 34.04
N ALA A 29 -21.67 -28.68 35.33
CA ALA A 29 -21.22 -27.82 36.44
C ALA A 29 -19.72 -28.02 36.75
N ASP A 30 -19.18 -29.21 36.50
CA ASP A 30 -17.78 -29.53 36.73
C ASP A 30 -16.87 -28.92 35.63
N TYR A 31 -17.34 -28.85 34.39
CA TYR A 31 -16.60 -28.24 33.28
C TYR A 31 -16.49 -26.71 33.40
N ASP A 32 -17.49 -26.04 33.93
CA ASP A 32 -17.45 -24.58 34.16
C ASP A 32 -16.36 -24.21 35.17
N ALA A 33 -16.19 -25.00 36.24
CA ALA A 33 -15.11 -24.79 37.20
C ALA A 33 -13.74 -25.04 36.59
N LEU A 34 -13.60 -26.08 35.74
CA LEU A 34 -12.36 -26.40 35.01
C LEU A 34 -11.99 -25.29 34.02
N PHE A 35 -12.97 -24.76 33.27
CA PHE A 35 -12.72 -23.63 32.33
C PHE A 35 -12.30 -22.34 33.05
N ARG A 36 -12.88 -22.01 34.19
CA ARG A 36 -12.46 -20.86 35.02
C ARG A 36 -11.02 -21.05 35.50
N GLN A 37 -10.69 -22.22 36.04
CA GLN A 37 -9.33 -22.48 36.49
C GLN A 37 -8.30 -22.47 35.34
N ALA A 38 -8.67 -22.99 34.17
CA ALA A 38 -7.83 -22.88 32.97
C ALA A 38 -7.63 -21.41 32.53
N SER A 39 -8.68 -20.61 32.63
CA SER A 39 -8.61 -19.15 32.32
C SER A 39 -7.68 -18.41 33.29
N ASP A 40 -7.73 -18.71 34.59
CA ASP A 40 -6.83 -18.15 35.60
C ASP A 40 -5.36 -18.52 35.34
N LEU A 41 -5.12 -19.79 34.96
CA LEU A 41 -3.79 -20.26 34.57
C LEU A 41 -3.26 -19.56 33.30
N MET A 42 -4.13 -19.32 32.32
CA MET A 42 -3.78 -18.52 31.13
C MET A 42 -3.45 -17.08 31.49
N ALA A 43 -4.20 -16.48 32.39
CA ALA A 43 -3.97 -15.11 32.86
C ALA A 43 -2.64 -14.95 33.62
N THR A 44 -2.20 -15.99 34.33
CA THR A 44 -0.91 -16.04 35.04
C THR A 44 0.25 -16.46 34.17
N GLY A 45 0.02 -16.85 32.91
CA GLY A 45 1.05 -17.27 31.95
C GLY A 45 1.43 -18.76 32.04
N ASP A 46 0.74 -19.55 32.88
CA ASP A 46 1.02 -20.99 33.10
C ASP A 46 0.32 -21.83 32.01
N LEU A 47 0.66 -21.60 30.74
CA LEU A 47 -0.02 -22.18 29.57
C LEU A 47 0.05 -23.68 29.49
N GLU A 48 1.15 -24.32 29.93
CA GLU A 48 1.30 -25.77 29.95
C GLU A 48 0.31 -26.46 30.93
N LYS A 49 0.14 -25.84 32.12
CA LYS A 49 -0.85 -26.37 33.10
C LYS A 49 -2.27 -26.15 32.59
N ALA A 50 -2.55 -25.03 31.94
CA ALA A 50 -3.84 -24.77 31.32
C ALA A 50 -4.17 -25.82 30.25
N VAL A 51 -3.23 -26.16 29.37
CA VAL A 51 -3.39 -27.22 28.36
C VAL A 51 -3.64 -28.57 29.02
N THR A 52 -2.85 -28.92 30.06
CA THR A 52 -3.00 -30.18 30.78
C THR A 52 -4.37 -30.31 31.45
N LEU A 53 -4.89 -29.20 32.00
CA LEU A 53 -6.19 -29.15 32.62
C LEU A 53 -7.32 -29.29 31.59
N LEU A 54 -7.24 -28.52 30.49
CA LEU A 54 -8.22 -28.59 29.41
C LEU A 54 -8.23 -29.97 28.71
N ALA A 55 -7.09 -30.64 28.63
CA ALA A 55 -6.99 -31.98 28.05
C ALA A 55 -7.75 -33.05 28.84
N GLN A 56 -8.11 -32.81 30.11
CA GLN A 56 -8.88 -33.74 30.94
C GLN A 56 -10.35 -33.83 30.50
N VAL A 57 -10.88 -32.93 29.67
CA VAL A 57 -12.22 -33.04 29.12
C VAL A 57 -12.30 -34.22 28.16
N PRO A 58 -13.07 -35.29 28.49
CA PRO A 58 -13.12 -36.51 27.68
C PRO A 58 -13.88 -36.26 26.36
N PRO A 59 -13.72 -37.19 25.38
CA PRO A 59 -14.58 -37.20 24.20
C PRO A 59 -16.06 -37.39 24.62
N PRO A 60 -17.01 -36.72 23.96
CA PRO A 60 -18.40 -36.71 24.39
C PRO A 60 -19.08 -38.04 24.19
N SER A 61 -19.84 -38.45 25.20
CA SER A 61 -20.78 -39.57 25.14
C SER A 61 -22.22 -39.12 24.89
N THR A 62 -22.52 -37.82 25.15
CA THR A 62 -23.84 -37.19 24.97
C THR A 62 -23.70 -35.82 24.28
N GLY A 63 -24.80 -35.27 23.77
CA GLY A 63 -24.81 -33.99 23.03
C GLY A 63 -24.35 -32.77 23.84
N GLU A 64 -24.61 -32.71 25.15
CA GLU A 64 -24.18 -31.59 26.02
C GLU A 64 -22.68 -31.61 26.32
N GLU A 65 -22.08 -32.78 26.45
CA GLU A 65 -20.63 -32.96 26.64
C GLU A 65 -19.85 -32.54 25.39
N GLY A 66 -20.51 -32.53 24.23
CA GLY A 66 -19.92 -32.15 22.96
C GLY A 66 -19.46 -30.70 22.92
N THR A 67 -20.23 -29.77 23.53
CA THR A 67 -19.88 -28.34 23.57
C THR A 67 -18.66 -28.07 24.45
N ALA A 68 -18.55 -28.73 25.59
CA ALA A 68 -17.42 -28.64 26.50
C ALA A 68 -16.14 -29.21 25.85
N PHE A 69 -16.24 -30.35 25.16
CA PHE A 69 -15.12 -30.95 24.41
C PHE A 69 -14.61 -30.02 23.33
N VAL A 70 -15.52 -29.49 22.46
CA VAL A 70 -15.16 -28.53 21.41
C VAL A 70 -14.47 -27.28 21.99
N SER A 71 -15.08 -26.68 23.05
CA SER A 71 -14.51 -25.52 23.71
C SER A 71 -13.12 -25.78 24.29
N SER A 72 -12.89 -26.91 24.92
CA SER A 72 -11.59 -27.29 25.50
C SER A 72 -10.53 -27.45 24.42
N ARG A 73 -10.83 -28.21 23.35
CA ARG A 73 -9.89 -28.44 22.24
C ARG A 73 -9.59 -27.15 21.45
N MET A 74 -10.58 -26.28 21.25
CA MET A 74 -10.38 -25.00 20.62
C MET A 74 -9.53 -24.04 21.48
N GLN A 75 -9.67 -24.08 22.81
CA GLN A 75 -8.78 -23.33 23.70
C GLN A 75 -7.34 -23.85 23.65
N ILE A 76 -7.15 -25.16 23.67
CA ILE A 76 -5.82 -25.81 23.49
C ILE A 76 -5.21 -25.39 22.16
N ALA A 77 -6.00 -25.39 21.07
CA ALA A 77 -5.53 -24.98 19.76
C ALA A 77 -5.07 -23.50 19.77
N ARG A 78 -5.81 -22.60 20.43
CA ARG A 78 -5.44 -21.18 20.57
C ARG A 78 -4.17 -21.00 21.41
N ILE A 79 -4.01 -21.74 22.50
CA ILE A 79 -2.80 -21.69 23.34
C ILE A 79 -1.59 -22.13 22.52
N HIS A 80 -1.65 -23.26 21.81
CA HIS A 80 -0.54 -23.71 20.97
C HIS A 80 -0.24 -22.74 19.80
N ALA A 81 -1.27 -22.13 19.24
CA ALA A 81 -1.07 -21.09 18.20
C ALA A 81 -0.36 -19.84 18.77
N SER A 82 -0.65 -19.43 20.01
CA SER A 82 0.05 -18.32 20.67
C SER A 82 1.52 -18.64 21.01
N GLN A 83 1.86 -19.91 21.11
CA GLN A 83 3.22 -20.43 21.32
C GLN A 83 3.95 -20.70 20.00
N GLU A 84 3.36 -20.30 18.86
CA GLU A 84 3.88 -20.56 17.50
C GLU A 84 3.97 -22.06 17.12
N ASP A 85 3.37 -22.95 17.91
CA ASP A 85 3.31 -24.40 17.64
C ASP A 85 2.08 -24.75 16.78
N ALA A 86 2.17 -24.40 15.49
CA ALA A 86 1.10 -24.64 14.52
C ALA A 86 0.77 -26.14 14.38
N ALA A 87 1.72 -27.03 14.62
CA ALA A 87 1.51 -28.48 14.50
C ALA A 87 0.55 -29.00 15.60
N LYS A 88 0.80 -28.64 16.86
CA LYS A 88 -0.08 -28.98 17.96
C LYS A 88 -1.42 -28.27 17.90
N ALA A 89 -1.45 -27.01 17.48
CA ALA A 89 -2.69 -26.26 17.25
C ALA A 89 -3.57 -26.96 16.19
N MET A 90 -3.00 -27.42 15.08
CA MET A 90 -3.71 -28.17 14.05
C MET A 90 -4.18 -29.54 14.54
N ALA A 91 -3.40 -30.21 15.35
CA ALA A 91 -3.81 -31.51 15.94
C ALA A 91 -5.05 -31.37 16.81
N ALA A 92 -5.10 -30.34 17.69
CA ALA A 92 -6.28 -30.06 18.51
C ALA A 92 -7.53 -29.74 17.66
N CYS A 93 -7.40 -28.97 16.57
CA CYS A 93 -8.49 -28.77 15.63
C CYS A 93 -8.94 -30.07 14.94
N GLN A 94 -8.01 -30.99 14.65
CA GLN A 94 -8.35 -32.27 14.03
C GLN A 94 -9.13 -33.19 14.97
N GLU A 95 -8.86 -33.14 16.27
CA GLU A 95 -9.65 -33.87 17.28
C GLU A 95 -11.12 -33.43 17.26
N VAL A 96 -11.37 -32.11 17.16
CA VAL A 96 -12.74 -31.59 17.02
C VAL A 96 -13.38 -32.08 15.73
N LEU A 97 -12.66 -31.95 14.60
CA LEU A 97 -13.20 -32.28 13.27
C LEU A 97 -13.39 -33.77 13.05
N ALA A 98 -12.73 -34.63 13.83
CA ALA A 98 -12.94 -36.09 13.79
C ALA A 98 -14.32 -36.46 14.33
N LEU A 99 -14.85 -35.73 15.30
CA LEU A 99 -16.17 -35.96 15.90
C LEU A 99 -17.24 -35.05 15.31
N TYR A 100 -16.87 -33.84 14.91
CA TYR A 100 -17.75 -32.78 14.37
C TYR A 100 -17.18 -32.24 13.06
N PRO A 101 -17.35 -32.96 11.92
CA PRO A 101 -16.73 -32.58 10.64
C PRO A 101 -17.15 -31.19 10.13
N ASP A 102 -18.38 -30.74 10.47
CA ASP A 102 -18.96 -29.49 10.04
C ASP A 102 -18.76 -28.33 11.03
N ASN A 103 -17.92 -28.52 12.06
CA ASN A 103 -17.68 -27.46 13.03
C ASN A 103 -16.94 -26.27 12.37
N SER A 104 -17.69 -25.17 12.16
CA SER A 104 -17.22 -24.00 11.43
C SER A 104 -16.03 -23.29 12.12
N GLU A 105 -15.99 -23.30 13.46
CA GLU A 105 -14.91 -22.68 14.23
C GLU A 105 -13.59 -23.42 14.01
N ALA A 106 -13.60 -24.77 14.15
CA ALA A 106 -12.42 -25.59 13.94
C ALA A 106 -11.95 -25.58 12.48
N LEU A 107 -12.88 -25.56 11.50
CA LEU A 107 -12.56 -25.44 10.09
C LEU A 107 -11.87 -24.11 9.77
N ASN A 108 -12.44 -23.01 10.24
CA ASN A 108 -11.91 -21.66 10.00
C ASN A 108 -10.55 -21.47 10.69
N PHE A 109 -10.42 -21.94 11.93
CA PHE A 109 -9.15 -21.83 12.66
C PHE A 109 -8.05 -22.67 12.04
N LYS A 110 -8.35 -23.90 11.63
CA LYS A 110 -7.43 -24.77 10.88
C LYS A 110 -7.01 -24.17 9.54
N ALA A 111 -7.93 -23.51 8.82
CA ALA A 111 -7.62 -22.82 7.58
C ALA A 111 -6.67 -21.63 7.84
N ALA A 112 -6.92 -20.84 8.89
CA ALA A 112 -6.05 -19.74 9.29
C ALA A 112 -4.63 -20.21 9.65
N LEU A 113 -4.50 -21.29 10.44
CA LEU A 113 -3.22 -21.91 10.79
C LEU A 113 -2.46 -22.40 9.54
N ARG A 114 -3.18 -22.99 8.58
CA ARG A 114 -2.56 -23.42 7.31
C ARG A 114 -2.05 -22.25 6.48
N GLU A 115 -2.78 -21.14 6.47
CA GLU A 115 -2.32 -19.92 5.78
C GLU A 115 -1.05 -19.35 6.45
N GLN A 116 -1.03 -19.29 7.79
CA GLN A 116 0.15 -18.83 8.54
C GLN A 116 1.37 -19.75 8.36
N ALA A 117 1.15 -21.06 8.20
CA ALA A 117 2.23 -22.03 8.00
C ALA A 117 2.79 -22.04 6.57
N LYS A 118 2.19 -21.32 5.61
CA LYS A 118 2.72 -21.22 4.25
C LYS A 118 4.05 -20.47 4.27
N PRO A 119 5.08 -20.94 3.53
CA PRO A 119 6.33 -20.20 3.38
C PRO A 119 6.04 -18.81 2.81
N LEU A 120 6.68 -17.77 3.36
CA LEU A 120 6.49 -16.36 2.96
C LEU A 120 6.59 -16.14 1.44
N TRP A 121 7.47 -16.87 0.76
CA TRP A 121 7.61 -16.76 -0.70
C TRP A 121 6.39 -17.28 -1.47
N ARG A 122 5.66 -18.31 -0.95
CA ARG A 122 4.43 -18.81 -1.59
C ARG A 122 3.27 -17.87 -1.41
N THR A 123 3.12 -17.28 -0.21
CA THR A 123 2.12 -16.25 0.04
C THR A 123 2.40 -15.02 -0.82
N PHE A 124 3.66 -14.58 -0.88
CA PHE A 124 4.07 -13.47 -1.75
C PHE A 124 3.74 -13.72 -3.23
N LEU A 125 4.04 -14.91 -3.77
CA LEU A 125 3.72 -15.25 -5.16
C LEU A 125 2.21 -15.29 -5.43
N SER A 126 1.42 -15.86 -4.51
CA SER A 126 -0.05 -15.90 -4.67
C SER A 126 -0.65 -14.49 -4.65
N ASP A 127 -0.15 -13.64 -3.74
CA ASP A 127 -0.58 -12.24 -3.61
C ASP A 127 -0.13 -11.41 -4.83
N MET A 128 1.06 -11.67 -5.35
CA MET A 128 1.57 -11.05 -6.57
C MET A 128 0.62 -11.31 -7.75
N VAL A 129 0.24 -12.57 -7.98
CA VAL A 129 -0.70 -12.92 -9.07
C VAL A 129 -2.05 -12.24 -8.86
N ARG A 130 -2.51 -12.12 -7.61
CA ARG A 130 -3.78 -11.50 -7.25
C ARG A 130 -3.77 -9.97 -7.45
N PHE A 131 -2.69 -9.29 -7.03
CA PHE A 131 -2.61 -7.82 -7.00
C PHE A 131 -2.10 -7.23 -8.31
N LEU A 132 -1.26 -7.96 -9.06
CA LEU A 132 -0.63 -7.48 -10.29
C LEU A 132 -1.60 -6.90 -11.32
N PRO A 133 -2.79 -7.49 -11.59
CA PRO A 133 -3.72 -6.91 -12.57
C PRO A 133 -4.25 -5.52 -12.16
N VAL A 134 -4.49 -5.31 -10.86
CA VAL A 134 -4.97 -4.03 -10.32
C VAL A 134 -3.85 -2.99 -10.36
N LEU A 135 -2.65 -3.37 -9.91
CA LEU A 135 -1.47 -2.50 -9.93
C LEU A 135 -1.05 -2.15 -11.36
N ALA A 136 -1.18 -3.08 -12.32
CA ALA A 136 -0.90 -2.81 -13.73
C ALA A 136 -1.85 -1.76 -14.33
N LYS A 137 -3.14 -1.78 -13.96
CA LYS A 137 -4.09 -0.73 -14.34
C LYS A 137 -3.71 0.62 -13.74
N GLY A 138 -3.30 0.64 -12.46
CA GLY A 138 -2.77 1.84 -11.81
C GLY A 138 -1.50 2.36 -12.50
N ALA A 139 -0.56 1.46 -12.84
CA ALA A 139 0.65 1.80 -13.57
C ALA A 139 0.36 2.40 -14.95
N LEU A 140 -0.64 1.87 -15.66
CA LEU A 140 -1.07 2.45 -16.94
C LEU A 140 -1.60 3.87 -16.78
N MET A 141 -2.36 4.14 -15.72
CA MET A 141 -2.83 5.49 -15.39
C MET A 141 -1.64 6.43 -15.06
N THR A 142 -0.67 5.95 -14.27
CA THR A 142 0.59 6.66 -14.01
C THR A 142 1.29 7.04 -15.32
N LEU A 143 1.46 6.07 -16.24
CA LEU A 143 2.08 6.32 -17.55
C LEU A 143 1.29 7.30 -18.41
N LEU A 144 -0.04 7.25 -18.38
CA LEU A 144 -0.90 8.22 -19.07
C LEU A 144 -0.68 9.64 -18.55
N LEU A 145 -0.63 9.83 -17.22
CA LEU A 145 -0.35 11.13 -16.61
C LEU A 145 1.04 11.65 -16.99
N VAL A 146 2.06 10.77 -16.92
CA VAL A 146 3.42 11.10 -17.35
C VAL A 146 3.42 11.53 -18.81
N PHE A 147 2.80 10.76 -19.70
CA PHE A 147 2.73 11.07 -21.12
C PHE A 147 2.06 12.42 -21.40
N CYS A 148 0.88 12.68 -20.82
CA CYS A 148 0.18 13.95 -20.98
C CYS A 148 1.03 15.12 -20.48
N THR A 149 1.67 14.98 -19.32
CA THR A 149 2.54 16.01 -18.76
C THR A 149 3.79 16.23 -19.62
N MET A 150 4.42 15.17 -20.13
CA MET A 150 5.56 15.25 -21.04
C MET A 150 5.25 15.94 -22.37
N LEU A 151 4.01 15.90 -22.84
CA LEU A 151 3.59 16.62 -24.05
C LEU A 151 3.39 18.12 -23.77
N ILE A 152 2.84 18.48 -22.62
CA ILE A 152 2.43 19.85 -22.29
C ILE A 152 3.60 20.65 -21.70
N SER A 153 4.32 20.05 -20.75
CA SER A 153 5.30 20.80 -19.94
C SER A 153 6.52 21.32 -20.70
N PRO A 154 7.09 20.65 -21.73
CA PRO A 154 8.19 21.21 -22.50
C PRO A 154 7.76 22.44 -23.31
N LEU A 155 6.55 22.42 -23.86
CA LEU A 155 5.99 23.58 -24.60
C LEU A 155 5.74 24.73 -23.65
N GLY A 156 5.08 24.49 -22.51
CA GLY A 156 4.87 25.50 -21.48
C GLY A 156 6.19 26.05 -20.93
N GLY A 157 7.15 25.17 -20.65
CA GLY A 157 8.49 25.53 -20.17
C GLY A 157 9.25 26.39 -21.19
N LEU A 158 9.19 26.05 -22.48
CA LEU A 158 9.80 26.85 -23.54
C LEU A 158 9.20 28.27 -23.59
N LEU A 159 7.86 28.38 -23.57
CA LEU A 159 7.18 29.69 -23.56
C LEU A 159 7.57 30.53 -22.33
N ILE A 160 7.60 29.92 -21.15
CA ILE A 160 8.01 30.57 -19.90
C ILE A 160 9.49 31.00 -19.99
N ALA A 161 10.39 30.16 -20.49
CA ALA A 161 11.80 30.49 -20.65
C ALA A 161 12.02 31.65 -21.61
N LEU A 162 11.39 31.64 -22.78
CA LEU A 162 11.48 32.73 -23.78
C LEU A 162 10.88 34.01 -23.22
N GLY A 163 9.72 33.96 -22.58
CA GLY A 163 9.13 35.11 -21.92
C GLY A 163 10.03 35.68 -20.82
N ARG A 164 10.71 34.79 -20.06
CA ARG A 164 11.63 35.22 -18.98
C ARG A 164 12.89 35.89 -19.48
N ILE A 165 13.38 35.49 -20.65
CA ILE A 165 14.59 36.09 -21.30
C ILE A 165 14.20 37.34 -22.11
N SER A 166 12.92 37.58 -22.36
CA SER A 166 12.43 38.69 -23.15
C SER A 166 12.86 40.05 -22.57
N THR A 167 13.11 41.04 -23.47
CA THR A 167 13.36 42.44 -23.11
C THR A 167 12.10 43.16 -22.60
N LEU A 168 10.92 42.60 -22.83
CA LEU A 168 9.65 43.12 -22.37
C LEU A 168 9.49 42.88 -20.86
N ARG A 169 9.75 43.93 -20.06
CA ARG A 169 9.72 43.84 -18.58
C ARG A 169 8.45 43.24 -18.00
N PRO A 170 7.20 43.57 -18.46
CA PRO A 170 5.98 42.98 -17.93
C PRO A 170 5.92 41.46 -18.18
N LEU A 171 6.29 41.02 -19.38
CA LEU A 171 6.31 39.59 -19.75
C LEU A 171 7.36 38.80 -18.93
N SER A 172 8.57 39.37 -18.83
CA SER A 172 9.63 38.76 -18.02
C SER A 172 9.26 38.71 -16.54
N GLY A 173 8.57 39.72 -16.01
CA GLY A 173 8.06 39.74 -14.64
C GLY A 173 6.98 38.70 -14.39
N LEU A 174 6.03 38.52 -15.31
CA LEU A 174 4.99 37.51 -15.24
C LEU A 174 5.60 36.10 -15.26
N CYS A 175 6.51 35.85 -16.19
CA CYS A 175 7.19 34.55 -16.26
C CYS A 175 8.05 34.25 -15.00
N TRP A 176 8.70 35.28 -14.45
CA TRP A 176 9.40 35.17 -13.17
C TRP A 176 8.44 34.80 -12.03
N PHE A 177 7.27 35.44 -11.96
CA PHE A 177 6.27 35.14 -10.93
C PHE A 177 5.75 33.70 -11.05
N ILE A 178 5.48 33.22 -12.28
CA ILE A 178 5.06 31.82 -12.52
C ILE A 178 6.13 30.85 -12.02
N ILE A 179 7.40 31.06 -12.41
CA ILE A 179 8.51 30.21 -11.96
C ILE A 179 8.63 30.23 -10.44
N TRP A 180 8.64 31.43 -9.84
CA TRP A 180 8.75 31.62 -8.41
C TRP A 180 7.61 30.92 -7.65
N PHE A 181 6.38 31.08 -8.08
CA PHE A 181 5.20 30.52 -7.43
C PHE A 181 5.16 28.98 -7.51
N PHE A 182 5.25 28.44 -8.71
CA PHE A 182 5.12 26.97 -8.89
C PHE A 182 6.32 26.18 -8.39
N ARG A 183 7.52 26.75 -8.38
CA ARG A 183 8.71 26.12 -7.79
C ARG A 183 8.85 26.39 -6.30
N GLY A 184 8.24 27.45 -5.79
CA GLY A 184 8.29 27.83 -4.38
C GLY A 184 7.19 27.24 -3.52
N THR A 185 6.17 26.59 -4.11
CA THR A 185 5.07 25.97 -3.40
C THR A 185 5.06 24.44 -3.60
N PRO A 186 4.63 23.65 -2.59
CA PRO A 186 4.54 22.19 -2.74
C PRO A 186 3.55 21.79 -3.85
N LEU A 187 3.95 20.84 -4.70
CA LEU A 187 3.10 20.32 -5.77
C LEU A 187 1.77 19.75 -5.23
N LEU A 188 1.81 19.05 -4.10
CA LEU A 188 0.61 18.54 -3.44
C LEU A 188 -0.41 19.64 -3.12
N LEU A 189 0.05 20.79 -2.62
CA LEU A 189 -0.81 21.94 -2.31
C LEU A 189 -1.42 22.53 -3.58
N GLN A 190 -0.65 22.58 -4.68
CA GLN A 190 -1.14 23.03 -5.98
C GLN A 190 -2.25 22.12 -6.51
N LEU A 191 -2.07 20.79 -6.42
CA LEU A 191 -3.08 19.81 -6.79
C LEU A 191 -4.36 19.95 -5.95
N PHE A 192 -4.22 20.16 -4.64
CA PHE A 192 -5.35 20.40 -3.74
C PHE A 192 -6.10 21.69 -4.09
N PHE A 193 -5.39 22.76 -4.36
CA PHE A 193 -6.03 24.02 -4.77
C PHE A 193 -6.80 23.86 -6.08
N ILE A 194 -6.19 23.20 -7.09
CA ILE A 194 -6.83 23.00 -8.39
C ILE A 194 -8.06 22.09 -8.28
N TYR A 195 -8.00 21.03 -7.47
CA TYR A 195 -9.09 20.06 -7.41
C TYR A 195 -10.17 20.42 -6.38
N TYR A 196 -9.78 20.88 -5.19
CA TYR A 196 -10.70 21.20 -4.09
C TYR A 196 -10.94 22.70 -3.93
N GLY A 197 -9.97 23.54 -4.31
CA GLY A 197 -10.07 24.99 -4.14
C GLY A 197 -10.87 25.67 -5.26
N LEU A 198 -10.63 25.33 -6.54
CA LEU A 198 -11.33 25.96 -7.68
C LEU A 198 -12.86 25.75 -7.66
N PRO A 199 -13.44 24.66 -7.17
CA PRO A 199 -14.88 24.54 -7.02
C PRO A 199 -15.53 25.64 -6.18
N SER A 200 -14.84 26.19 -5.18
CA SER A 200 -15.34 27.35 -4.40
C SER A 200 -15.46 28.63 -5.24
N LEU A 201 -14.77 28.67 -6.38
CA LEU A 201 -14.84 29.77 -7.38
C LEU A 201 -15.77 29.41 -8.57
N GLY A 202 -16.53 28.31 -8.46
CA GLY A 202 -17.44 27.82 -9.50
C GLY A 202 -16.79 27.02 -10.62
N ILE A 203 -15.51 26.64 -10.51
CA ILE A 203 -14.77 25.88 -11.53
C ILE A 203 -14.55 24.46 -11.05
N THR A 204 -15.35 23.53 -11.55
CA THR A 204 -15.22 22.09 -11.20
C THR A 204 -14.52 21.35 -12.32
N LEU A 205 -13.42 20.67 -12.00
CA LEU A 205 -12.63 19.89 -12.95
C LEU A 205 -12.73 18.40 -12.65
N ALA A 206 -12.72 17.58 -13.71
CA ALA A 206 -12.54 16.14 -13.55
C ALA A 206 -11.16 15.85 -12.95
N PRO A 207 -11.02 14.78 -12.13
CA PRO A 207 -9.75 14.48 -11.46
C PRO A 207 -8.55 14.41 -12.41
N ILE A 208 -8.71 13.76 -13.57
CA ILE A 208 -7.65 13.64 -14.57
C ILE A 208 -7.25 15.02 -15.15
N THR A 209 -8.22 15.88 -15.40
CA THR A 209 -7.97 17.23 -15.90
C THR A 209 -7.22 18.06 -14.87
N ALA A 210 -7.65 18.02 -13.61
CA ALA A 210 -6.99 18.69 -12.49
C ALA A 210 -5.54 18.21 -12.32
N ALA A 211 -5.33 16.88 -12.40
CA ALA A 211 -4.00 16.28 -12.34
C ALA A 211 -3.09 16.76 -13.47
N VAL A 212 -3.56 16.70 -14.72
CA VAL A 212 -2.78 17.10 -15.90
C VAL A 212 -2.46 18.60 -15.87
N ILE A 213 -3.41 19.45 -15.45
CA ILE A 213 -3.17 20.88 -15.29
C ILE A 213 -2.15 21.14 -14.16
N GLY A 214 -2.31 20.53 -13.00
CA GLY A 214 -1.42 20.74 -11.85
C GLY A 214 0.01 20.29 -12.13
N LEU A 215 0.17 19.06 -12.61
CA LEU A 215 1.48 18.55 -13.02
C LEU A 215 2.05 19.36 -14.19
N GLY A 216 1.24 19.67 -15.22
CA GLY A 216 1.65 20.42 -16.39
C GLY A 216 2.16 21.81 -16.06
N LEU A 217 1.48 22.57 -15.21
CA LEU A 217 1.91 23.91 -14.77
C LEU A 217 3.19 23.86 -13.93
N ASN A 218 3.24 22.94 -12.97
CA ASN A 218 4.40 22.74 -12.11
C ASN A 218 5.63 22.41 -12.95
N TYR A 219 5.56 21.37 -13.76
CA TYR A 219 6.68 20.94 -14.60
C TYR A 219 7.03 21.93 -15.70
N SER A 220 6.06 22.71 -16.22
CA SER A 220 6.36 23.85 -17.12
C SER A 220 7.21 24.91 -16.44
N ALA A 221 6.96 25.22 -15.17
CA ALA A 221 7.77 26.20 -14.43
C ALA A 221 9.20 25.69 -14.17
N TYR A 222 9.34 24.39 -13.81
CA TYR A 222 10.65 23.77 -13.63
C TYR A 222 11.44 23.73 -14.94
N LEU A 223 10.83 23.23 -16.03
CA LEU A 223 11.47 23.18 -17.35
C LEU A 223 11.76 24.57 -17.88
N GLY A 224 10.90 25.57 -17.60
CA GLY A 224 11.14 26.96 -17.99
C GLY A 224 12.44 27.52 -17.40
N GLU A 225 12.70 27.25 -16.14
CA GLU A 225 13.94 27.67 -15.50
C GLU A 225 15.15 26.87 -15.99
N ILE A 226 15.00 25.57 -16.21
CA ILE A 226 16.04 24.70 -16.77
C ILE A 226 16.43 25.18 -18.17
N ILE A 227 15.46 25.43 -19.05
CA ILE A 227 15.69 25.93 -20.41
C ILE A 227 16.37 27.29 -20.37
N ARG A 228 15.89 28.21 -19.54
CA ARG A 228 16.52 29.52 -19.34
C ARG A 228 17.97 29.38 -18.89
N GLY A 229 18.22 28.58 -17.86
CA GLY A 229 19.56 28.32 -17.33
C GLY A 229 20.49 27.72 -18.38
N ALA A 230 20.02 26.74 -19.16
CA ALA A 230 20.81 26.12 -20.22
C ALA A 230 21.20 27.13 -21.32
N ILE A 231 20.27 28.01 -21.75
CA ILE A 231 20.57 29.06 -22.74
C ILE A 231 21.61 30.03 -22.17
N GLN A 232 21.44 30.49 -20.94
CA GLN A 232 22.35 31.45 -20.30
C GLN A 232 23.70 30.86 -19.90
N SER A 233 23.82 29.54 -19.82
CA SER A 233 25.10 28.87 -19.54
C SER A 233 26.07 28.85 -20.72
N ILE A 234 25.61 29.15 -21.93
CA ILE A 234 26.48 29.24 -23.11
C ILE A 234 27.32 30.50 -22.99
N ASP A 235 28.64 30.33 -23.22
CA ASP A 235 29.58 31.44 -23.17
C ASP A 235 29.19 32.58 -24.13
N HIS A 236 29.21 33.82 -23.65
CA HIS A 236 28.86 34.98 -24.45
C HIS A 236 29.79 35.15 -25.68
N GLY A 237 31.04 34.71 -25.57
CA GLY A 237 32.01 34.72 -26.68
C GLY A 237 31.55 33.92 -27.90
N GLN A 238 30.70 32.87 -27.69
CA GLN A 238 30.12 32.12 -28.81
C GLN A 238 29.19 32.97 -29.67
N MET A 239 28.39 33.83 -29.04
CA MET A 239 27.53 34.78 -29.75
C MET A 239 28.35 35.86 -30.44
N GLU A 240 29.40 36.39 -29.78
CA GLU A 240 30.29 37.40 -30.31
C GLU A 240 31.09 36.87 -31.51
N ALA A 241 31.67 35.68 -31.39
CA ALA A 241 32.37 35.04 -32.48
C ALA A 241 31.48 34.78 -33.69
N ALA A 242 30.23 34.30 -33.47
CA ALA A 242 29.28 34.11 -34.54
C ALA A 242 28.95 35.42 -35.26
N LYS A 243 28.80 36.52 -34.53
CA LYS A 243 28.58 37.84 -35.10
C LYS A 243 29.80 38.38 -35.86
N ALA A 244 31.00 38.11 -35.33
CA ALA A 244 32.26 38.56 -35.98
C ALA A 244 32.47 37.94 -37.37
N ILE A 245 31.98 36.72 -37.60
CA ILE A 245 31.98 36.06 -38.92
C ILE A 245 30.74 36.37 -39.77
N GLY A 246 29.96 37.42 -39.38
CA GLY A 246 28.85 37.95 -40.16
C GLY A 246 27.50 37.23 -39.97
N MET A 247 27.34 36.39 -38.98
CA MET A 247 26.03 35.73 -38.69
C MET A 247 25.05 36.75 -38.12
N SER A 248 23.81 36.73 -38.63
CA SER A 248 22.70 37.40 -37.95
C SER A 248 22.38 36.76 -36.63
N TYR A 249 21.70 37.44 -35.71
CA TYR A 249 21.29 36.89 -34.43
C TYR A 249 20.54 35.54 -34.57
N SER A 250 19.60 35.47 -35.51
CA SER A 250 18.84 34.25 -35.78
C SER A 250 19.74 33.11 -36.29
N GLN A 251 20.72 33.42 -37.13
CA GLN A 251 21.68 32.42 -37.62
C GLN A 251 22.59 31.94 -36.49
N ALA A 252 23.11 32.85 -35.67
CA ALA A 252 23.93 32.51 -34.50
C ALA A 252 23.15 31.65 -33.49
N MET A 253 21.92 32.05 -33.17
CA MET A 253 21.05 31.22 -32.29
C MET A 253 20.84 29.83 -32.85
N ARG A 254 20.43 29.68 -34.10
CA ARG A 254 20.05 28.39 -34.69
C ARG A 254 21.26 27.48 -34.94
N ARG A 255 22.41 28.03 -35.34
CA ARG A 255 23.58 27.22 -35.75
C ARG A 255 24.62 27.04 -34.67
N VAL A 256 24.68 27.91 -33.66
CA VAL A 256 25.72 27.92 -32.63
C VAL A 256 25.12 27.71 -31.24
N ILE A 257 24.19 28.58 -30.81
CA ILE A 257 23.71 28.58 -29.41
C ILE A 257 22.76 27.40 -29.13
N ILE A 258 21.70 27.25 -29.95
CA ILE A 258 20.69 26.20 -29.70
C ILE A 258 21.28 24.77 -29.70
N PRO A 259 22.17 24.37 -30.64
CA PRO A 259 22.78 23.05 -30.61
C PRO A 259 23.61 22.80 -29.36
N GLN A 260 24.33 23.80 -28.87
CA GLN A 260 25.09 23.70 -27.61
C GLN A 260 24.17 23.67 -26.40
N THR A 261 23.11 24.51 -26.41
CA THR A 261 22.09 24.52 -25.35
C THR A 261 21.38 23.16 -25.22
N TYR A 262 21.05 22.52 -26.36
CA TYR A 262 20.35 21.23 -26.39
C TYR A 262 21.10 20.16 -25.60
N LYS A 263 22.44 20.10 -25.75
CA LYS A 263 23.26 19.13 -25.00
C LYS A 263 23.21 19.36 -23.48
N ARG A 264 23.29 20.64 -23.05
CA ARG A 264 23.23 21.02 -21.63
C ARG A 264 21.85 20.83 -21.03
N LEU A 265 20.82 20.83 -21.89
CA LEU A 265 19.41 20.75 -21.50
C LEU A 265 18.95 19.32 -21.27
N MET A 266 19.48 18.32 -22.01
CA MET A 266 18.99 16.96 -21.97
C MET A 266 19.11 16.28 -20.60
N PRO A 267 20.25 16.31 -19.88
CA PRO A 267 20.35 15.67 -18.57
C PRO A 267 19.36 16.22 -17.53
N PRO A 268 19.23 17.54 -17.33
CA PRO A 268 18.21 18.06 -16.40
C PRO A 268 16.78 17.70 -16.79
N ILE A 269 16.43 17.73 -18.08
CA ILE A 269 15.08 17.33 -18.55
C ILE A 269 14.82 15.87 -18.24
N GLY A 270 15.79 14.98 -18.51
CA GLY A 270 15.67 13.56 -18.21
C GLY A 270 15.39 13.33 -16.72
N ASN A 271 16.11 14.00 -15.84
CA ASN A 271 15.91 13.92 -14.40
C ASN A 271 14.52 14.40 -13.98
N GLU A 272 14.00 15.49 -14.55
CA GLU A 272 12.65 15.98 -14.26
C GLU A 272 11.58 14.95 -14.69
N PHE A 273 11.73 14.31 -15.84
CA PHE A 273 10.75 13.30 -16.26
C PHE A 273 10.83 12.00 -15.46
N ILE A 274 12.01 11.60 -14.97
CA ILE A 274 12.16 10.49 -14.02
C ILE A 274 11.50 10.85 -12.67
N ALA A 275 11.65 12.10 -12.21
CA ALA A 275 10.98 12.60 -11.01
C ALA A 275 9.45 12.60 -11.18
N LEU A 276 8.94 13.02 -12.34
CA LEU A 276 7.51 13.06 -12.66
C LEU A 276 6.81 11.71 -12.44
N ILE A 277 7.46 10.58 -12.78
CA ILE A 277 6.88 9.25 -12.57
C ILE A 277 6.52 9.04 -11.09
N LYS A 278 7.39 9.48 -10.17
CA LYS A 278 7.16 9.37 -8.73
C LYS A 278 6.15 10.40 -8.23
N ASP A 279 6.18 11.61 -8.78
CA ASP A 279 5.30 12.70 -8.38
C ASP A 279 3.84 12.47 -8.78
N THR A 280 3.58 11.59 -9.78
CA THR A 280 2.21 11.13 -10.06
C THR A 280 1.55 10.47 -8.85
N ALA A 281 2.32 9.90 -7.91
CA ALA A 281 1.79 9.35 -6.66
C ALA A 281 1.01 10.38 -5.83
N LEU A 282 1.36 11.68 -5.91
CA LEU A 282 0.65 12.76 -5.23
C LEU A 282 -0.79 12.94 -5.73
N VAL A 283 -1.06 12.53 -6.97
CA VAL A 283 -2.39 12.60 -7.59
C VAL A 283 -3.38 11.63 -6.94
N SER A 284 -2.90 10.61 -6.22
CA SER A 284 -3.72 9.72 -5.41
C SER A 284 -4.63 10.47 -4.43
N THR A 285 -4.22 11.65 -4.00
CA THR A 285 -4.92 12.48 -3.02
C THR A 285 -6.10 13.26 -3.59
N ILE A 286 -6.22 13.36 -4.92
CA ILE A 286 -7.30 14.06 -5.63
C ILE A 286 -8.23 13.10 -6.39
N ALA A 287 -8.60 11.98 -5.75
CA ALA A 287 -9.53 10.97 -6.24
C ALA A 287 -9.09 10.22 -7.52
N MET A 288 -7.81 10.23 -7.89
CA MET A 288 -7.27 9.45 -8.99
C MET A 288 -6.78 8.08 -8.51
N VAL A 289 -7.09 7.04 -9.30
CA VAL A 289 -6.59 5.69 -9.04
C VAL A 289 -5.43 5.41 -10.01
N GLU A 290 -4.26 5.94 -9.64
CA GLU A 290 -2.99 5.61 -10.24
C GLU A 290 -2.28 4.50 -9.42
N LEU A 291 -1.01 4.19 -9.69
CA LEU A 291 -0.31 3.06 -9.10
C LEU A 291 -0.26 3.10 -7.55
N MET A 292 0.05 4.26 -6.96
CA MET A 292 0.11 4.40 -5.49
C MET A 292 -1.27 4.21 -4.85
N ARG A 293 -2.32 4.82 -5.43
CA ARG A 293 -3.68 4.66 -4.94
C ARG A 293 -4.18 3.23 -5.08
N ALA A 294 -3.84 2.56 -6.18
CA ALA A 294 -4.17 1.15 -6.38
C ALA A 294 -3.50 0.26 -5.30
N ALA A 295 -2.23 0.53 -4.97
CA ALA A 295 -1.52 -0.18 -3.91
C ALA A 295 -2.09 0.10 -2.52
N ASP A 296 -2.41 1.36 -2.22
CA ASP A 296 -3.04 1.77 -0.97
C ASP A 296 -4.41 1.10 -0.77
N GLN A 297 -5.24 1.06 -1.81
CA GLN A 297 -6.52 0.35 -1.77
C GLN A 297 -6.35 -1.15 -1.50
N MET A 298 -5.38 -1.81 -2.15
CA MET A 298 -5.10 -3.23 -1.91
C MET A 298 -4.57 -3.46 -0.49
N PHE A 299 -3.65 -2.61 -0.02
CA PHE A 299 -3.15 -2.65 1.35
C PHE A 299 -4.29 -2.53 2.37
N ASN A 300 -5.15 -1.50 2.24
CA ASN A 300 -6.26 -1.27 3.17
C ASN A 300 -7.36 -2.34 3.09
N THR A 301 -7.55 -2.98 1.93
CA THR A 301 -8.56 -4.03 1.76
C THR A 301 -8.10 -5.37 2.34
N TYR A 302 -6.83 -5.71 2.18
CA TYR A 302 -6.30 -7.02 2.54
C TYR A 302 -5.32 -6.98 3.72
N PHE A 303 -4.99 -5.80 4.25
CA PHE A 303 -3.96 -5.57 5.28
C PHE A 303 -2.63 -6.26 4.95
N ASN A 304 -2.27 -6.26 3.65
CA ASN A 304 -1.15 -7.00 3.12
C ASN A 304 -0.12 -6.06 2.47
N VAL A 305 1.07 -6.01 3.07
CA VAL A 305 2.19 -5.14 2.65
C VAL A 305 2.72 -5.51 1.26
N THR A 306 2.47 -6.73 0.77
CA THR A 306 2.89 -7.19 -0.57
C THR A 306 2.43 -6.23 -1.67
N ALA A 307 1.25 -5.62 -1.54
CA ALA A 307 0.76 -4.63 -2.52
C ALA A 307 1.67 -3.40 -2.63
N LEU A 308 2.17 -2.89 -1.49
CA LEU A 308 3.08 -1.74 -1.44
C LEU A 308 4.47 -2.11 -1.98
N ILE A 309 4.97 -3.30 -1.65
CA ILE A 309 6.25 -3.81 -2.19
C ILE A 309 6.17 -3.95 -3.70
N LEU A 310 5.09 -4.53 -4.23
CA LEU A 310 4.90 -4.66 -5.67
C LEU A 310 4.80 -3.30 -6.37
N ALA A 311 4.09 -2.34 -5.79
CA ALA A 311 4.04 -0.98 -6.33
C ALA A 311 5.42 -0.33 -6.37
N ALA A 312 6.22 -0.47 -5.31
CA ALA A 312 7.59 0.03 -5.27
C ALA A 312 8.46 -0.61 -6.38
N LEU A 313 8.32 -1.92 -6.59
CA LEU A 313 9.03 -2.64 -7.68
C LEU A 313 8.57 -2.15 -9.05
N ILE A 314 7.26 -1.88 -9.26
CA ILE A 314 6.75 -1.34 -10.51
C ILE A 314 7.26 0.08 -10.73
N TYR A 315 7.25 0.96 -9.71
CA TYR A 315 7.85 2.30 -9.81
C TYR A 315 9.33 2.23 -10.16
N LEU A 316 10.10 1.33 -9.51
CA LEU A 316 11.50 1.10 -9.79
C LEU A 316 11.72 0.63 -11.25
N LEU A 317 10.89 -0.29 -11.72
CA LEU A 317 10.93 -0.75 -13.11
C LEU A 317 10.66 0.39 -14.10
N LEU A 318 9.59 1.17 -13.88
CA LEU A 318 9.24 2.31 -14.72
C LEU A 318 10.35 3.37 -14.73
N THR A 319 10.84 3.78 -13.57
CA THR A 319 11.95 4.76 -13.49
C THR A 319 13.21 4.25 -14.16
N THR A 320 13.54 2.96 -14.00
CA THR A 320 14.70 2.33 -14.65
C THR A 320 14.56 2.36 -16.18
N ILE A 321 13.39 1.99 -16.73
CA ILE A 321 13.14 2.04 -18.18
C ILE A 321 13.31 3.48 -18.69
N PHE A 322 12.75 4.47 -18.01
CA PHE A 322 12.88 5.87 -18.40
C PHE A 322 14.33 6.36 -18.29
N THR A 323 15.06 5.95 -17.24
CA THR A 323 16.49 6.26 -17.12
C THR A 323 17.28 5.78 -18.33
N PHE A 324 17.13 4.51 -18.74
CA PHE A 324 17.81 3.98 -19.92
C PHE A 324 17.40 4.71 -21.21
N ILE A 325 16.14 5.09 -21.35
CA ILE A 325 15.68 5.85 -22.52
C ILE A 325 16.37 7.22 -22.57
N PHE A 326 16.40 7.96 -21.46
CA PHE A 326 17.01 9.28 -21.39
C PHE A 326 18.52 9.21 -21.51
N GLU A 327 19.23 8.29 -20.89
CA GLU A 327 20.66 8.06 -21.07
C GLU A 327 21.01 7.84 -22.56
N LYS A 328 20.19 7.09 -23.28
CA LYS A 328 20.38 6.89 -24.73
C LYS A 328 20.16 8.15 -25.55
N ILE A 329 19.20 9.01 -25.14
CA ILE A 329 18.94 10.32 -25.77
C ILE A 329 20.13 11.26 -25.50
N GLU A 330 20.60 11.33 -24.26
CA GLU A 330 21.75 12.13 -23.83
C GLU A 330 23.02 11.72 -24.57
N TYR A 331 23.29 10.42 -24.64
CA TYR A 331 24.44 9.89 -25.39
C TYR A 331 24.39 10.34 -26.85
N ARG A 332 23.23 10.28 -27.50
CA ARG A 332 23.06 10.73 -28.88
C ARG A 332 23.23 12.25 -29.01
N ALA A 333 22.76 13.02 -28.02
CA ALA A 333 22.93 14.46 -28.00
C ALA A 333 24.40 14.88 -27.83
N GLY A 334 25.18 14.11 -27.05
CA GLY A 334 26.60 14.36 -26.74
C GLY A 334 27.60 13.89 -27.84
N MET A 335 27.22 12.96 -28.72
CA MET A 335 28.14 12.34 -29.72
C MET A 335 28.83 13.34 -30.68
N TYR A 336 28.36 14.58 -30.79
CA TYR A 336 28.94 15.61 -31.63
C TYR A 336 30.17 16.34 -31.00
N GLU A 337 30.53 16.04 -29.74
CA GLU A 337 31.68 16.66 -29.05
C GLU A 337 33.00 15.89 -29.25
N HIS A 338 32.92 14.63 -29.65
CA HIS A 338 34.08 13.74 -29.83
C HIS A 338 34.54 13.60 -31.30
N ARG A 339 34.09 14.54 -32.19
CA ARG A 339 34.61 14.62 -33.57
C ARG A 339 35.29 15.93 -33.84
#